data_1a1e0eed9950b366450a553e8df167c1
#
_entry.id   1a1e0eed9950b366450a553e8df167c1
#
_cell.length_a   1.000
_cell.length_b   1.000
_cell.length_c   1.000
_cell.angle_alpha   90.00
_cell.angle_beta   90.00
_cell.angle_gamma   90.00
#
_symmetry.space_group_name_H-M   'P 1'
#
loop_
_entity.id
_entity.type
_entity.pdbx_description
1 polymer ?
#
loop_
_entity_poly.entity_id
_entity_poly.type
_entity_poly.pdbx_seq_one_letter_code
_entity_poly.pdbx_strand_id
1 'polypeptide(L)'
;MNFKDMDLADNLITALNAQNIKQPTDIQQQLFAPVLDNRDVIGCSQTGSGKTLAYLIPLFCKIDVADTHVQAVIAVPTQELGIQVLRQIQLLAGNASMDIRAIALVGEGNISRQIDSIKTRPQIIVGTTGRILKLIHMKKLSVHNVKTLIVDEADKMLAKDNIDGLTQLRRSLMKYTQIIMVSASMDKKSIQAASAFNS
;
A
#
# COMPACT_ATOMS: atom_id res chain seq x y z
N MET A 1 2.89 16.29 -18.43
CA MET A 1 2.30 16.59 -17.10
C MET A 1 3.44 16.56 -16.08
N ASN A 2 3.51 17.51 -15.17
CA ASN A 2 4.49 17.53 -14.07
C ASN A 2 3.76 17.35 -12.73
N PHE A 3 4.48 17.19 -11.61
CA PHE A 3 3.85 17.03 -10.31
C PHE A 3 3.04 18.24 -9.82
N LYS A 4 3.35 19.45 -10.31
CA LYS A 4 2.56 20.63 -10.00
C LYS A 4 1.19 20.60 -10.71
N ASP A 5 1.15 20.01 -11.91
CA ASP A 5 -0.11 19.84 -12.65
C ASP A 5 -1.05 18.80 -12.01
N MET A 6 -0.52 17.99 -11.07
CA MET A 6 -1.26 16.99 -10.29
C MET A 6 -1.79 17.55 -8.97
N ASP A 7 -1.65 18.85 -8.71
CA ASP A 7 -2.05 19.50 -7.45
C ASP A 7 -1.44 18.84 -6.18
N LEU A 8 -0.18 18.35 -6.32
CA LEU A 8 0.57 17.83 -5.20
C LEU A 8 1.04 18.96 -4.29
N ALA A 9 0.97 18.72 -2.97
CA ALA A 9 1.53 19.62 -1.97
C ALA A 9 3.04 19.80 -2.17
N ASP A 10 3.56 21.02 -1.95
CA ASP A 10 4.96 21.39 -2.20
C ASP A 10 5.97 20.51 -1.42
N ASN A 11 5.62 20.07 -0.23
CA ASN A 11 6.46 19.18 0.57
C ASN A 11 6.64 17.82 -0.08
N LEU A 12 5.59 17.25 -0.71
CA LEU A 12 5.70 15.99 -1.46
C LEU A 12 6.51 16.18 -2.75
N ILE A 13 6.33 17.31 -3.45
CA ILE A 13 7.15 17.63 -4.63
C ILE A 13 8.63 17.74 -4.23
N THR A 14 8.91 18.41 -3.11
CA THR A 14 10.26 18.52 -2.56
C THR A 14 10.85 17.14 -2.22
N ALA A 15 10.05 16.27 -1.60
CA ALA A 15 10.46 14.91 -1.25
C ALA A 15 10.77 14.05 -2.48
N LEU A 16 10.02 14.19 -3.56
CA LEU A 16 10.26 13.51 -4.82
C LEU A 16 11.53 14.05 -5.52
N ASN A 17 11.71 15.36 -5.55
CA ASN A 17 12.90 15.99 -6.10
C ASN A 17 14.18 15.58 -5.34
N ALA A 18 14.13 15.42 -4.02
CA ALA A 18 15.24 14.92 -3.20
C ALA A 18 15.66 13.50 -3.58
N GLN A 19 14.77 12.73 -4.20
CA GLN A 19 15.02 11.39 -4.75
C GLN A 19 15.36 11.42 -6.27
N ASN A 20 15.64 12.61 -6.84
CA ASN A 20 15.85 12.83 -8.28
C ASN A 20 14.63 12.47 -9.16
N ILE A 21 13.42 12.43 -8.59
CA ILE A 21 12.18 12.15 -9.30
C ILE A 21 11.52 13.49 -9.65
N LYS A 22 11.78 13.98 -10.85
CA LYS A 22 11.37 15.33 -11.30
C LYS A 22 10.03 15.35 -12.02
N GLN A 23 9.63 14.22 -12.60
CA GLN A 23 8.41 14.10 -13.38
C GLN A 23 7.71 12.78 -13.04
N PRO A 24 6.37 12.75 -13.05
CA PRO A 24 5.62 11.53 -12.84
C PRO A 24 5.72 10.61 -14.06
N THR A 25 5.82 9.32 -13.81
CA THR A 25 5.70 8.29 -14.85
C THR A 25 4.24 8.14 -15.29
N ASP A 26 3.99 7.47 -16.42
CA ASP A 26 2.63 7.28 -16.95
C ASP A 26 1.71 6.60 -15.93
N ILE A 27 2.20 5.54 -15.24
CA ILE A 27 1.40 4.83 -14.23
C ILE A 27 1.09 5.73 -13.02
N GLN A 28 2.00 6.61 -12.63
CA GLN A 28 1.77 7.58 -11.55
C GLN A 28 0.68 8.60 -11.93
N GLN A 29 0.72 9.11 -13.16
CA GLN A 29 -0.30 10.02 -13.67
C GLN A 29 -1.68 9.35 -13.75
N GLN A 30 -1.74 8.12 -14.27
CA GLN A 30 -2.99 7.38 -14.49
C GLN A 30 -3.68 6.98 -13.18
N LEU A 31 -2.92 6.62 -12.14
CA LEU A 31 -3.48 6.17 -10.86
C LEU A 31 -3.84 7.33 -9.92
N PHE A 32 -3.24 8.49 -10.06
CA PHE A 32 -3.34 9.57 -9.08
C PHE A 32 -4.78 10.00 -8.81
N ALA A 33 -5.48 10.52 -9.82
CA ALA A 33 -6.86 11.01 -9.65
C ALA A 33 -7.84 9.89 -9.25
N PRO A 34 -7.87 8.70 -9.90
CA PRO A 34 -8.74 7.60 -9.47
C PRO A 34 -8.54 7.19 -8.01
N VAL A 35 -7.30 7.18 -7.52
CA VAL A 35 -7.02 6.82 -6.12
C VAL A 35 -7.52 7.90 -5.17
N LEU A 36 -7.33 9.18 -5.48
CA LEU A 36 -7.88 10.28 -4.69
C LEU A 36 -9.41 10.27 -4.64
N ASP A 37 -10.06 9.90 -5.74
CA ASP A 37 -11.52 9.76 -5.84
C ASP A 37 -12.07 8.52 -5.11
N ASN A 38 -11.25 7.78 -4.36
CA ASN A 38 -11.62 6.53 -3.68
C ASN A 38 -12.15 5.43 -4.62
N ARG A 39 -11.78 5.45 -5.89
CA ARG A 39 -12.15 4.39 -6.83
C ARG A 39 -11.19 3.21 -6.68
N ASP A 40 -11.71 2.01 -6.79
CA ASP A 40 -10.90 0.80 -6.93
C ASP A 40 -10.16 0.84 -8.27
N VAL A 41 -8.87 0.49 -8.25
CA VAL A 41 -8.02 0.57 -9.44
C VAL A 41 -7.12 -0.65 -9.59
N ILE A 42 -6.88 -1.00 -10.84
CA ILE A 42 -5.89 -2.01 -11.23
C ILE A 42 -4.88 -1.31 -12.15
N GLY A 43 -3.64 -1.17 -11.68
CA GLY A 43 -2.53 -0.60 -12.44
C GLY A 43 -1.58 -1.68 -12.93
N CYS A 44 -1.34 -1.74 -14.24
CA CYS A 44 -0.38 -2.65 -14.84
C CYS A 44 0.74 -1.86 -15.51
N SER A 45 1.99 -2.10 -15.09
CA SER A 45 3.16 -1.46 -15.70
C SER A 45 4.42 -2.25 -15.38
N GLN A 46 5.38 -2.26 -16.28
CA GLN A 46 6.63 -3.02 -16.16
C GLN A 46 7.37 -2.76 -14.84
N THR A 47 8.27 -3.68 -14.48
CA THR A 47 9.18 -3.48 -13.34
C THR A 47 10.06 -2.25 -13.57
N GLY A 48 10.27 -1.45 -12.54
CA GLY A 48 11.03 -0.19 -12.65
C GLY A 48 10.25 1.01 -13.16
N SER A 49 8.98 0.88 -13.51
CA SER A 49 8.13 1.99 -14.00
C SER A 49 7.64 2.97 -12.92
N GLY A 50 8.00 2.76 -11.65
CA GLY A 50 7.58 3.61 -10.54
C GLY A 50 6.24 3.23 -9.91
N LYS A 51 5.78 1.96 -10.03
CA LYS A 51 4.52 1.47 -9.44
C LYS A 51 4.38 1.76 -7.94
N THR A 52 5.46 1.57 -7.17
CA THR A 52 5.43 1.84 -5.73
C THR A 52 5.04 3.28 -5.42
N LEU A 53 5.63 4.24 -6.10
CA LEU A 53 5.25 5.64 -5.97
C LEU A 53 3.89 5.96 -6.58
N ALA A 54 3.43 5.19 -7.58
CA ALA A 54 2.12 5.41 -8.19
C ALA A 54 0.97 5.24 -7.19
N TYR A 55 1.11 4.35 -6.20
CA TYR A 55 0.14 4.23 -5.13
C TYR A 55 0.53 5.00 -3.86
N LEU A 56 1.83 5.19 -3.57
CA LEU A 56 2.25 5.91 -2.37
C LEU A 56 1.95 7.40 -2.46
N ILE A 57 2.18 8.05 -3.61
CA ILE A 57 1.93 9.49 -3.77
C ILE A 57 0.47 9.86 -3.42
N PRO A 58 -0.56 9.28 -4.07
CA PRO A 58 -1.93 9.58 -3.71
C PRO A 58 -2.31 9.07 -2.31
N LEU A 59 -1.73 7.97 -1.82
CA LEU A 59 -1.93 7.52 -0.45
C LEU A 59 -1.48 8.58 0.56
N PHE A 60 -0.31 9.18 0.37
CA PHE A 60 0.21 10.23 1.26
C PHE A 60 -0.70 11.46 1.29
N CYS A 61 -1.36 11.79 0.18
CA CYS A 61 -2.37 12.86 0.15
C CYS A 61 -3.63 12.52 0.97
N LYS A 62 -3.90 11.25 1.23
CA LYS A 62 -5.10 10.76 1.94
C LYS A 62 -4.88 10.44 3.40
N ILE A 63 -3.63 10.24 3.84
CA ILE A 63 -3.32 9.92 5.23
C ILE A 63 -3.57 11.14 6.12
N ASP A 64 -4.41 10.94 7.12
CA ASP A 64 -4.56 11.89 8.22
C ASP A 64 -3.49 11.57 9.29
N VAL A 65 -2.48 12.43 9.39
CA VAL A 65 -1.38 12.26 10.35
C VAL A 65 -1.82 12.43 11.81
N ALA A 66 -2.95 13.10 12.05
CA ALA A 66 -3.51 13.26 13.40
C ALA A 66 -4.28 12.00 13.86
N ASP A 67 -4.79 11.20 12.93
CA ASP A 67 -5.44 9.93 13.25
C ASP A 67 -4.38 8.85 13.52
N THR A 68 -4.40 8.29 14.72
CA THR A 68 -3.42 7.29 15.18
C THR A 68 -3.84 5.85 14.90
N HIS A 69 -4.90 5.63 14.12
CA HIS A 69 -5.32 4.31 13.70
C HIS A 69 -4.63 3.89 12.38
N VAL A 70 -4.60 2.60 12.13
CA VAL A 70 -4.17 2.07 10.83
C VAL A 70 -5.17 2.48 9.75
N GLN A 71 -4.71 3.26 8.77
CA GLN A 71 -5.54 3.80 7.68
C GLN A 71 -5.30 3.07 6.36
N ALA A 72 -4.10 2.48 6.19
CA ALA A 72 -3.78 1.72 4.99
C ALA A 72 -3.05 0.43 5.31
N VAL A 73 -3.34 -0.61 4.53
CA VAL A 73 -2.63 -1.88 4.51
C VAL A 73 -2.07 -2.10 3.11
N ILE A 74 -0.78 -2.41 3.01
CA ILE A 74 -0.09 -2.79 1.78
C ILE A 74 0.27 -4.26 1.89
N ALA A 75 -0.43 -5.10 1.16
CA ALA A 75 -0.20 -6.54 1.09
C ALA A 75 0.84 -6.85 0.02
N VAL A 76 1.86 -7.61 0.39
CA VAL A 76 2.99 -7.97 -0.47
C VAL A 76 3.22 -9.48 -0.43
N PRO A 77 3.72 -10.11 -1.53
CA PRO A 77 3.96 -11.54 -1.56
C PRO A 77 5.21 -11.98 -0.78
N THR A 78 6.20 -11.11 -0.62
CA THR A 78 7.47 -11.47 0.01
C THR A 78 7.90 -10.49 1.11
N GLN A 79 8.75 -10.99 2.00
CA GLN A 79 9.35 -10.17 3.06
C GLN A 79 10.24 -9.07 2.48
N GLU A 80 11.02 -9.40 1.45
CA GLU A 80 11.96 -8.48 0.82
C GLU A 80 11.23 -7.27 0.23
N LEU A 81 10.14 -7.52 -0.50
CA LEU A 81 9.32 -6.44 -1.06
C LEU A 81 8.69 -5.59 0.05
N GLY A 82 8.21 -6.23 1.13
CA GLY A 82 7.66 -5.50 2.28
C GLY A 82 8.66 -4.55 2.93
N ILE A 83 9.91 -4.98 3.09
CA ILE A 83 10.98 -4.13 3.60
C ILE A 83 11.32 -3.01 2.61
N GLN A 84 11.34 -3.30 1.31
CA GLN A 84 11.60 -2.31 0.26
C GLN A 84 10.53 -1.22 0.26
N VAL A 85 9.25 -1.60 0.31
CA VAL A 85 8.12 -0.66 0.36
C VAL A 85 8.17 0.17 1.65
N LEU A 86 8.44 -0.44 2.81
CA LEU A 86 8.58 0.31 4.06
C LEU A 86 9.68 1.37 3.98
N ARG A 87 10.85 1.03 3.42
CA ARG A 87 11.95 1.99 3.23
C ARG A 87 11.53 3.15 2.32
N GLN A 88 10.78 2.88 1.26
CA GLN A 88 10.28 3.92 0.36
C GLN A 88 9.28 4.85 1.06
N ILE A 89 8.40 4.31 1.91
CA ILE A 89 7.49 5.12 2.74
C ILE A 89 8.27 6.02 3.69
N GLN A 90 9.25 5.46 4.42
CA GLN A 90 10.07 6.20 5.37
C GLN A 90 10.87 7.32 4.69
N LEU A 91 11.44 7.03 3.51
CA LEU A 91 12.18 8.01 2.73
C LEU A 91 11.27 9.14 2.24
N LEU A 92 10.08 8.82 1.74
CA LEU A 92 9.12 9.82 1.27
C LEU A 92 8.60 10.67 2.44
N ALA A 93 8.23 10.05 3.56
CA ALA A 93 7.75 10.74 4.75
C ALA A 93 8.82 11.66 5.36
N GLY A 94 10.07 11.17 5.49
CA GLY A 94 11.18 11.95 6.01
C GLY A 94 11.50 13.16 5.14
N ASN A 95 11.62 12.98 3.82
CA ASN A 95 11.91 14.08 2.89
C ASN A 95 10.75 15.10 2.79
N ALA A 96 9.50 14.65 3.00
CA ALA A 96 8.32 15.51 3.03
C ALA A 96 8.07 16.17 4.39
N SER A 97 8.85 15.82 5.42
CA SER A 97 8.62 16.25 6.81
C SER A 97 7.19 15.92 7.29
N MET A 98 6.65 14.78 6.88
CA MET A 98 5.33 14.29 7.30
C MET A 98 5.47 13.24 8.41
N ASP A 99 4.72 13.39 9.53
CA ASP A 99 4.71 12.41 10.62
C ASP A 99 3.85 11.17 10.26
N ILE A 100 4.19 10.54 9.14
CA ILE A 100 3.57 9.28 8.73
C ILE A 100 4.40 8.12 9.26
N ARG A 101 3.80 7.33 10.13
CA ARG A 101 4.42 6.15 10.72
C ARG A 101 3.98 4.90 9.99
N ALA A 102 4.94 4.11 9.56
CA ALA A 102 4.71 2.83 8.90
C ALA A 102 5.55 1.73 9.53
N ILE A 103 5.03 0.53 9.55
CA ILE A 103 5.76 -0.66 10.03
C ILE A 103 5.63 -1.82 9.04
N ALA A 104 6.61 -2.73 9.05
CA ALA A 104 6.55 -3.96 8.28
C ALA A 104 6.16 -5.15 9.18
N LEU A 105 5.14 -5.88 8.77
CA LEU A 105 4.69 -7.13 9.36
C LEU A 105 5.02 -8.28 8.41
N VAL A 106 6.27 -8.72 8.42
CA VAL A 106 6.83 -9.69 7.47
C VAL A 106 7.68 -10.76 8.16
N GLY A 107 7.86 -11.88 7.48
CA GLY A 107 8.74 -12.98 7.90
C GLY A 107 8.23 -13.75 9.12
N GLU A 108 9.00 -14.77 9.51
CA GLU A 108 8.71 -15.61 10.67
C GLU A 108 9.36 -15.08 11.97
N GLY A 109 10.01 -13.91 11.90
CA GLY A 109 10.73 -13.30 13.02
C GLY A 109 9.89 -13.10 14.28
N ASN A 110 10.54 -12.64 15.34
CA ASN A 110 9.97 -12.48 16.67
C ASN A 110 8.68 -11.66 16.65
N ILE A 111 7.55 -12.33 16.82
CA ILE A 111 6.21 -11.73 16.81
C ILE A 111 6.05 -10.67 17.90
N SER A 112 6.74 -10.83 19.05
CA SER A 112 6.69 -9.84 20.13
C SER A 112 7.21 -8.48 19.69
N ARG A 113 8.32 -8.44 18.92
CA ARG A 113 8.84 -7.17 18.35
C ARG A 113 7.84 -6.51 17.40
N GLN A 114 7.11 -7.30 16.63
CA GLN A 114 6.09 -6.75 15.72
C GLN A 114 4.87 -6.22 16.51
N ILE A 115 4.47 -6.90 17.59
CA ILE A 115 3.44 -6.41 18.52
C ILE A 115 3.88 -5.08 19.15
N ASP A 116 5.15 -4.97 19.55
CA ASP A 116 5.68 -3.71 20.09
C ASP A 116 5.72 -2.60 19.04
N SER A 117 6.04 -2.92 17.79
CA SER A 117 5.97 -1.97 16.68
C SER A 117 4.54 -1.45 16.45
N ILE A 118 3.51 -2.27 16.60
CA ILE A 118 2.11 -1.84 16.48
C ILE A 118 1.74 -0.79 17.55
N LYS A 119 2.34 -0.86 18.75
CA LYS A 119 2.12 0.12 19.82
C LYS A 119 2.58 1.54 19.45
N THR A 120 3.43 1.70 18.43
CA THR A 120 3.81 3.03 17.90
C THR A 120 2.68 3.72 17.14
N ARG A 121 1.52 3.07 17.00
CA ARG A 121 0.32 3.57 16.33
C ARG A 121 0.60 3.98 14.87
N PRO A 122 1.05 3.05 14.02
CA PRO A 122 1.33 3.35 12.62
C PRO A 122 0.04 3.62 11.84
N GLN A 123 0.07 4.56 10.91
CA GLN A 123 -1.01 4.78 9.94
C GLN A 123 -0.95 3.78 8.78
N ILE A 124 0.25 3.26 8.46
CA ILE A 124 0.44 2.34 7.32
C ILE A 124 1.08 1.03 7.82
N ILE A 125 0.48 -0.08 7.42
CA ILE A 125 1.03 -1.43 7.60
C ILE A 125 1.46 -1.97 6.24
N VAL A 126 2.70 -2.43 6.14
CA VAL A 126 3.17 -3.22 4.99
C VAL A 126 3.38 -4.66 5.45
N GLY A 127 2.89 -5.66 4.72
CA GLY A 127 3.15 -7.01 5.20
C GLY A 127 2.65 -8.14 4.29
N THR A 128 3.08 -9.35 4.64
CA THR A 128 2.52 -10.56 4.04
C THR A 128 1.17 -10.88 4.66
N THR A 129 0.23 -11.39 3.86
CA THR A 129 -1.15 -11.69 4.31
C THR A 129 -1.16 -12.60 5.53
N GLY A 130 -0.36 -13.66 5.53
CA GLY A 130 -0.30 -14.60 6.65
C GLY A 130 0.12 -13.94 7.97
N ARG A 131 1.09 -13.01 7.93
CA ARG A 131 1.55 -12.31 9.14
C ARG A 131 0.52 -11.29 9.63
N ILE A 132 -0.08 -10.54 8.73
CA ILE A 132 -1.14 -9.56 9.06
C ILE A 132 -2.34 -10.30 9.69
N LEU A 133 -2.82 -11.36 9.04
CA LEU A 133 -3.94 -12.18 9.55
C LEU A 133 -3.66 -12.77 10.92
N LYS A 134 -2.44 -13.31 11.14
CA LYS A 134 -2.03 -13.84 12.44
C LYS A 134 -2.19 -12.80 13.55
N LEU A 135 -1.78 -11.56 13.32
CA LEU A 135 -1.88 -10.48 14.31
C LEU A 135 -3.31 -9.97 14.49
N ILE A 136 -4.15 -10.01 13.45
CA ILE A 136 -5.59 -9.74 13.55
C ILE A 136 -6.26 -10.82 14.41
N HIS A 137 -6.03 -12.11 14.14
CA HIS A 137 -6.61 -13.22 14.90
C HIS A 137 -6.17 -13.20 16.36
N MET A 138 -4.93 -12.80 16.64
CA MET A 138 -4.43 -12.60 18.00
C MET A 138 -5.01 -11.34 18.68
N LYS A 139 -5.86 -10.56 18.02
CA LYS A 139 -6.42 -9.29 18.49
C LYS A 139 -5.33 -8.26 18.87
N LYS A 140 -4.16 -8.32 18.21
CA LYS A 140 -3.04 -7.39 18.40
C LYS A 140 -3.02 -6.29 17.34
N LEU A 141 -3.70 -6.50 16.22
CA LEU A 141 -3.84 -5.53 15.14
C LEU A 141 -5.33 -5.29 14.87
N SER A 142 -5.76 -4.04 14.99
CA SER A 142 -7.09 -3.59 14.59
C SER A 142 -7.03 -3.00 13.18
N VAL A 143 -7.95 -3.41 12.31
CA VAL A 143 -8.03 -2.97 10.90
C VAL A 143 -9.38 -2.31 10.56
N HIS A 144 -10.19 -1.98 11.57
CA HIS A 144 -11.53 -1.40 11.36
C HIS A 144 -11.50 0.01 10.72
N ASN A 145 -10.40 0.75 10.88
CA ASN A 145 -10.24 2.09 10.34
C ASN A 145 -9.44 2.11 9.03
N VAL A 146 -9.14 0.94 8.46
CA VAL A 146 -8.44 0.85 7.18
C VAL A 146 -9.35 1.33 6.06
N LYS A 147 -8.92 2.41 5.40
CA LYS A 147 -9.61 3.04 4.27
C LYS A 147 -9.08 2.56 2.92
N THR A 148 -7.84 2.05 2.89
CA THR A 148 -7.19 1.65 1.64
C THR A 148 -6.43 0.33 1.83
N LEU A 149 -6.72 -0.65 0.98
CA LEU A 149 -5.95 -1.88 0.81
C LEU A 149 -5.19 -1.79 -0.51
N ILE A 150 -3.87 -1.87 -0.45
CA ILE A 150 -3.00 -1.94 -1.62
C ILE A 150 -2.48 -3.37 -1.74
N VAL A 151 -2.55 -3.93 -2.93
CA VAL A 151 -2.00 -5.25 -3.28
C VAL A 151 -0.89 -5.03 -4.30
N ASP A 152 0.35 -5.12 -3.83
CA ASP A 152 1.52 -5.01 -4.71
C ASP A 152 1.90 -6.39 -5.25
N GLU A 153 2.44 -6.44 -6.46
CA GLU A 153 2.63 -7.69 -7.23
C GLU A 153 1.34 -8.54 -7.27
N ALA A 154 0.24 -7.90 -7.68
CA ALA A 154 -1.10 -8.50 -7.63
C ALA A 154 -1.20 -9.82 -8.44
N ASP A 155 -0.44 -9.99 -9.52
CA ASP A 155 -0.32 -11.25 -10.25
C ASP A 155 0.11 -12.41 -9.35
N LYS A 156 1.09 -12.20 -8.48
CA LYS A 156 1.54 -13.21 -7.51
C LYS A 156 0.56 -13.38 -6.35
N MET A 157 -0.06 -12.28 -5.91
CA MET A 157 -1.00 -12.29 -4.77
C MET A 157 -2.33 -12.96 -5.12
N LEU A 158 -2.77 -12.90 -6.38
CA LEU A 158 -3.97 -13.57 -6.91
C LEU A 158 -3.70 -15.00 -7.36
N ALA A 159 -2.44 -15.46 -7.34
CA ALA A 159 -2.10 -16.85 -7.63
C ALA A 159 -2.68 -17.80 -6.55
N LYS A 160 -2.91 -19.07 -6.93
CA LYS A 160 -3.59 -20.09 -6.12
C LYS A 160 -3.04 -20.19 -4.69
N ASP A 161 -1.72 -20.04 -4.52
CA ASP A 161 -1.08 -20.20 -3.21
C ASP A 161 -1.28 -19.00 -2.26
N ASN A 162 -1.64 -17.85 -2.79
CA ASN A 162 -1.75 -16.59 -2.03
C ASN A 162 -3.18 -16.05 -1.92
N ILE A 163 -4.07 -16.43 -2.85
CA ILE A 163 -5.41 -15.83 -2.98
C ILE A 163 -6.26 -16.05 -1.73
N ASP A 164 -6.15 -17.19 -1.08
CA ASP A 164 -6.94 -17.49 0.13
C ASP A 164 -6.59 -16.53 1.28
N GLY A 165 -5.30 -16.30 1.51
CA GLY A 165 -4.83 -15.33 2.50
C GLY A 165 -5.25 -13.91 2.15
N LEU A 166 -5.16 -13.52 0.88
CA LEU A 166 -5.58 -12.21 0.43
C LEU A 166 -7.11 -12.02 0.60
N THR A 167 -7.90 -13.03 0.27
CA THR A 167 -9.37 -13.04 0.44
C THR A 167 -9.76 -12.94 1.92
N GLN A 168 -9.09 -13.67 2.81
CA GLN A 168 -9.32 -13.55 4.25
C GLN A 168 -8.97 -12.15 4.77
N LEU A 169 -7.87 -11.56 4.30
CA LEU A 169 -7.50 -10.19 4.64
C LEU A 169 -8.59 -9.21 4.19
N ARG A 170 -9.07 -9.31 2.94
CA ARG A 170 -10.16 -8.46 2.42
C ARG A 170 -11.43 -8.56 3.28
N ARG A 171 -11.81 -9.78 3.69
CA ARG A 171 -12.97 -10.02 4.56
C ARG A 171 -12.81 -9.46 5.97
N SER A 172 -11.59 -9.23 6.43
CA SER A 172 -11.30 -8.61 7.72
C SER A 172 -11.42 -7.09 7.69
N LEU A 173 -11.50 -6.49 6.50
CA LEU A 173 -11.63 -5.06 6.28
C LEU A 173 -13.10 -4.66 6.09
N MET A 174 -13.37 -3.35 6.19
CA MET A 174 -14.72 -2.82 5.96
C MET A 174 -15.06 -2.86 4.46
N LYS A 175 -16.36 -2.98 4.13
CA LYS A 175 -16.82 -3.05 2.73
C LYS A 175 -16.42 -1.83 1.90
N TYR A 176 -16.37 -0.65 2.50
CA TYR A 176 -16.01 0.59 1.84
C TYR A 176 -14.49 0.81 1.69
N THR A 177 -13.66 -0.14 2.12
CA THR A 177 -12.20 -0.04 1.94
C THR A 177 -11.87 -0.05 0.45
N GLN A 178 -11.22 1.01 -0.01
CA GLN A 178 -10.73 1.14 -1.39
C GLN A 178 -9.67 0.07 -1.67
N ILE A 179 -9.68 -0.52 -2.86
CA ILE A 179 -8.72 -1.52 -3.29
C ILE A 179 -7.87 -0.98 -4.44
N ILE A 180 -6.56 -1.02 -4.26
CA ILE A 180 -5.57 -0.64 -5.27
C ILE A 180 -4.72 -1.86 -5.56
N MET A 181 -4.74 -2.35 -6.79
CA MET A 181 -3.89 -3.46 -7.22
C MET A 181 -2.85 -2.96 -8.22
N VAL A 182 -1.59 -3.28 -8.00
CA VAL A 182 -0.52 -2.99 -8.96
C VAL A 182 0.26 -4.25 -9.29
N SER A 183 0.61 -4.40 -10.56
CA SER A 183 1.33 -5.57 -11.06
C SER A 183 2.25 -5.24 -12.23
N ALA A 184 3.24 -6.10 -12.47
CA ALA A 184 4.06 -6.02 -13.67
C ALA A 184 3.34 -6.61 -14.89
N SER A 185 2.45 -7.57 -14.68
CA SER A 185 1.66 -8.24 -15.71
C SER A 185 0.28 -8.61 -15.13
N MET A 186 -0.74 -8.54 -15.96
CA MET A 186 -2.09 -9.00 -15.62
C MET A 186 -2.67 -9.74 -16.81
N ASP A 187 -2.72 -11.05 -16.72
CA ASP A 187 -3.41 -11.86 -17.72
C ASP A 187 -4.94 -11.80 -17.50
N LYS A 188 -5.70 -12.36 -18.44
CA LYS A 188 -7.18 -12.36 -18.35
C LYS A 188 -7.69 -13.03 -17.07
N LYS A 189 -7.00 -14.07 -16.56
CA LYS A 189 -7.39 -14.79 -15.34
C LYS A 189 -7.16 -13.91 -14.11
N SER A 190 -6.02 -13.24 -14.04
CA SER A 190 -5.69 -12.31 -12.96
C SER A 190 -6.67 -11.12 -12.93
N ILE A 191 -7.05 -10.59 -14.09
CA ILE A 191 -8.07 -9.52 -14.18
C ILE A 191 -9.44 -10.01 -13.68
N GLN A 192 -9.86 -11.23 -14.06
CA GLN A 192 -11.11 -11.81 -13.57
C GLN A 192 -11.07 -12.05 -12.06
N ALA A 193 -9.97 -12.59 -11.54
CA ALA A 193 -9.78 -12.79 -10.10
C ALA A 193 -9.81 -11.46 -9.33
N ALA A 194 -9.16 -10.42 -9.85
CA ALA A 194 -9.18 -9.08 -9.28
C ALA A 194 -10.60 -8.48 -9.26
N SER A 195 -11.37 -8.65 -10.34
CA SER A 195 -12.75 -8.17 -10.41
C SER A 195 -13.65 -8.91 -9.41
N ALA A 196 -13.50 -10.23 -9.28
CA ALA A 196 -14.23 -11.02 -8.29
C ALA A 196 -13.81 -10.68 -6.84
N PHE A 197 -12.58 -10.27 -6.62
CA PHE A 197 -12.08 -9.86 -5.31
C PHE A 197 -12.67 -8.51 -4.87
N ASN A 198 -12.98 -7.62 -5.80
CA ASN A 198 -13.57 -6.29 -5.54
C ASN A 198 -15.11 -6.33 -5.38
N SER A 199 -15.76 -7.48 -5.69
CA SER A 199 -17.20 -7.68 -5.54
C SER A 199 -17.58 -8.06 -4.13
#